data_f27fb118d88205837153b9bbbb788578
#
_entry.id   f27fb118d88205837153b9bbbb788578
#
_cell.length_a   1.000
_cell.length_b   1.000
_cell.length_c   1.000
_cell.angle_alpha   90.00
_cell.angle_beta   90.00
_cell.angle_gamma   90.00
#
_symmetry.space_group_name_H-M   'P 1'
#
loop_
_entity.id
_entity.type
_entity.pdbx_description
1 polymer ?
#
loop_
_entity_poly.entity_id
_entity_poly.type
_entity_poly.pdbx_seq_one_letter_code
_entity_poly.pdbx_strand_id
1 'polypeptide(L)'
;MTKYDFTTLPNRLTHHTYKWKETETDPEIIPAWIADMDFNVIPEVREAVIGYADQMVYGYTYASDSLYQSILDWEKEEHGYSFDKEAVV
;
A
#
# COMPACT_ATOMS: atom_id res chain seq x y z
N MET A 1 14.72 -8.76 16.65
CA MET A 1 13.26 -8.72 16.68
C MET A 1 12.78 -7.72 15.65
N THR A 2 11.90 -8.15 14.76
CA THR A 2 11.34 -7.25 13.75
C THR A 2 10.26 -6.37 14.37
N LYS A 3 10.27 -5.09 14.02
CA LYS A 3 9.26 -4.10 14.44
C LYS A 3 7.88 -4.42 13.84
N TYR A 4 7.85 -5.07 12.70
CA TYR A 4 6.65 -5.30 11.91
C TYR A 4 6.30 -6.78 11.86
N ASP A 5 5.00 -7.07 11.80
CA ASP A 5 4.47 -8.42 11.64
C ASP A 5 4.15 -8.69 10.17
N PHE A 6 4.99 -9.49 9.51
CA PHE A 6 4.77 -9.95 8.15
C PHE A 6 4.45 -11.45 8.08
N THR A 7 4.11 -12.08 9.21
CA THR A 7 3.83 -13.51 9.30
C THR A 7 2.36 -13.82 9.57
N THR A 8 1.64 -12.93 10.24
CA THR A 8 0.21 -13.09 10.44
C THR A 8 -0.55 -12.76 9.16
N LEU A 9 -1.38 -13.70 8.70
CA LEU A 9 -2.16 -13.54 7.49
C LEU A 9 -3.61 -13.18 7.86
N PRO A 10 -4.07 -11.97 7.58
CA PRO A 10 -5.47 -11.61 7.80
C PRO A 10 -6.39 -12.37 6.86
N ASN A 11 -7.64 -12.56 7.26
CA ASN A 11 -8.64 -13.19 6.39
C ASN A 11 -9.03 -12.24 5.25
N ARG A 12 -8.59 -12.58 4.03
CA ARG A 12 -8.83 -11.78 2.83
C ARG A 12 -10.21 -12.01 2.20
N LEU A 13 -11.00 -12.96 2.70
CA LEU A 13 -12.31 -13.31 2.15
C LEU A 13 -13.45 -12.42 2.65
N THR A 14 -13.21 -11.58 3.66
CA THR A 14 -14.25 -10.79 4.32
C THR A 14 -14.55 -9.44 3.66
N HIS A 15 -13.74 -8.98 2.72
CA HIS A 15 -13.80 -7.62 2.18
C HIS A 15 -13.92 -7.56 0.66
N HIS A 16 -14.47 -8.60 0.04
CA HIS A 16 -14.67 -8.67 -1.42
C HIS A 16 -13.38 -8.41 -2.20
N THR A 17 -12.28 -8.99 -1.74
CA THR A 17 -10.96 -8.82 -2.33
C THR A 17 -10.87 -9.56 -3.67
N TYR A 18 -10.54 -8.85 -4.72
CA TYR A 18 -10.51 -9.38 -6.08
C TYR A 18 -9.56 -10.57 -6.24
N LYS A 19 -8.38 -10.48 -5.62
CA LYS A 19 -7.37 -11.54 -5.64
C LYS A 19 -7.92 -12.89 -5.17
N TRP A 20 -8.77 -12.88 -4.13
CA TRP A 20 -9.28 -14.09 -3.49
C TRP A 20 -10.67 -14.49 -3.94
N LYS A 21 -11.25 -13.80 -4.91
CA LYS A 21 -12.63 -14.01 -5.35
C LYS A 21 -12.90 -15.45 -5.79
N GLU A 22 -12.00 -16.04 -6.57
CA GLU A 22 -12.19 -17.38 -7.10
C GLU A 22 -12.09 -18.47 -6.04
N THR A 23 -11.37 -18.21 -4.95
CA THR A 23 -11.27 -19.16 -3.82
C THR A 23 -12.57 -19.28 -3.04
N GLU A 24 -13.52 -18.37 -3.19
CA GLU A 24 -14.86 -18.48 -2.61
C GLU A 24 -15.62 -19.67 -3.18
N THR A 25 -15.34 -20.05 -4.41
CA THR A 25 -15.97 -21.18 -5.09
C THR A 25 -15.09 -22.42 -5.13
N ASP A 26 -13.78 -22.28 -5.13
CA ASP A 26 -12.82 -23.37 -5.14
C ASP A 26 -11.66 -23.09 -4.16
N PRO A 27 -11.72 -23.64 -2.94
CA PRO A 27 -10.70 -23.40 -1.90
C PRO A 27 -9.31 -23.95 -2.24
N GLU A 28 -9.20 -24.82 -3.24
CA GLU A 28 -7.90 -25.38 -3.66
C GLU A 28 -7.08 -24.41 -4.52
N ILE A 29 -7.70 -23.33 -5.01
CA ILE A 29 -7.00 -22.33 -5.79
C ILE A 29 -6.07 -21.52 -4.89
N ILE A 30 -4.80 -21.42 -5.32
CA ILE A 30 -3.80 -20.55 -4.68
C ILE A 30 -3.66 -19.29 -5.55
N PRO A 31 -4.20 -18.14 -5.11
CA PRO A 31 -4.14 -16.92 -5.93
C PRO A 31 -2.73 -16.33 -5.93
N ALA A 32 -2.14 -16.26 -7.11
CA ALA A 32 -0.81 -15.68 -7.30
C ALA A 32 -0.75 -14.79 -8.55
N TRP A 33 -1.90 -14.32 -9.03
CA TRP A 33 -2.03 -13.64 -10.31
C TRP A 33 -1.95 -12.11 -10.22
N ILE A 34 -2.09 -11.54 -9.02
CA ILE A 34 -2.04 -10.10 -8.78
C ILE A 34 -1.12 -9.83 -7.59
N ALA A 35 -0.43 -8.70 -7.61
CA ALA A 35 0.65 -8.39 -6.69
C ALA A 35 0.21 -7.91 -5.29
N ASP A 36 -1.06 -8.02 -4.94
CA ASP A 36 -1.51 -7.75 -3.57
C ASP A 36 -0.72 -8.59 -2.57
N MET A 37 -0.17 -7.96 -1.56
CA MET A 37 0.45 -8.67 -0.46
C MET A 37 -0.62 -9.12 0.53
N ASP A 38 -0.45 -10.33 1.10
CA ASP A 38 -1.45 -10.93 1.99
C ASP A 38 -1.13 -10.76 3.47
N PHE A 39 -0.03 -10.11 3.81
CA PHE A 39 0.30 -9.74 5.17
C PHE A 39 -0.09 -8.30 5.48
N ASN A 40 -0.16 -7.97 6.77
CA ASN A 40 -0.56 -6.65 7.23
C ASN A 40 0.37 -5.55 6.71
N VAL A 41 -0.22 -4.42 6.34
CA VAL A 41 0.55 -3.20 6.09
C VAL A 41 1.21 -2.72 7.39
N ILE A 42 2.32 -2.02 7.28
CA ILE A 42 3.01 -1.48 8.46
C ILE A 42 2.12 -0.46 9.19
N PRO A 43 2.22 -0.39 10.54
CA PRO A 43 1.35 0.48 11.34
C PRO A 43 1.35 1.94 10.92
N GLU A 44 2.49 2.47 10.54
CA GLU A 44 2.64 3.87 10.13
C GLU A 44 1.78 4.21 8.89
N VAL A 45 1.69 3.30 7.93
CA VAL A 45 0.84 3.50 6.74
C VAL A 45 -0.63 3.41 7.14
N ARG A 46 -1.00 2.43 7.97
CA ARG A 46 -2.37 2.29 8.46
C ARG A 46 -2.84 3.54 9.21
N GLU A 47 -2.01 4.05 10.10
CA GLU A 47 -2.33 5.23 10.89
C GLU A 47 -2.49 6.48 10.02
N ALA A 48 -1.66 6.63 9.00
CA ALA A 48 -1.79 7.74 8.04
C ALA A 48 -3.12 7.68 7.28
N VAL A 49 -3.55 6.48 6.86
CA VAL A 49 -4.85 6.29 6.18
C VAL A 49 -6.01 6.62 7.12
N ILE A 50 -5.96 6.15 8.37
CA ILE A 50 -6.98 6.46 9.37
C ILE A 50 -7.05 7.96 9.65
N GLY A 51 -5.90 8.62 9.82
CA GLY A 51 -5.83 10.07 10.01
C GLY A 51 -6.44 10.85 8.86
N TYR A 52 -6.21 10.39 7.63
CA TYR A 52 -6.86 10.99 6.46
C TYR A 52 -8.38 10.77 6.48
N ALA A 53 -8.83 9.57 6.82
CA ALA A 53 -10.25 9.26 6.90
C ALA A 53 -11.00 10.11 7.95
N ASP A 54 -10.33 10.48 9.03
CA ASP A 54 -10.92 11.27 10.12
C ASP A 54 -11.30 12.70 9.69
N GLN A 55 -10.82 13.20 8.56
CA GLN A 55 -11.19 14.53 8.09
C GLN A 55 -12.67 14.68 7.66
N MET A 56 -13.35 13.56 7.43
CA MET A 56 -14.79 13.49 7.15
C MET A 56 -15.24 14.04 5.78
N VAL A 57 -14.35 14.64 4.99
CA VAL A 57 -14.66 15.12 3.63
C VAL A 57 -13.62 14.55 2.66
N TYR A 58 -14.07 13.83 1.64
CA TYR A 58 -13.22 13.12 0.69
C TYR A 58 -13.37 13.71 -0.71
N GLY A 59 -12.70 14.85 -0.92
CA GLY A 59 -12.69 15.53 -2.20
C GLY A 59 -11.51 15.13 -3.08
N TYR A 60 -11.38 15.79 -4.20
CA TYR A 60 -10.19 15.65 -5.04
C TYR A 60 -8.99 16.29 -4.37
N THR A 61 -7.85 15.64 -4.45
CA THR A 61 -6.59 16.11 -3.89
C THR A 61 -5.57 16.38 -4.99
N TYR A 62 -4.54 17.11 -4.64
CA TYR A 62 -3.36 17.29 -5.50
C TYR A 62 -2.13 16.71 -4.82
N ALA A 63 -1.11 16.40 -5.62
CA ALA A 63 0.16 15.92 -5.09
C ALA A 63 0.88 17.04 -4.34
N SER A 64 1.16 16.83 -3.06
CA SER A 64 1.88 17.81 -2.23
C SER A 64 3.38 17.82 -2.55
N ASP A 65 4.05 18.90 -2.18
CA ASP A 65 5.51 18.97 -2.28
C ASP A 65 6.19 17.88 -1.45
N SER A 66 5.61 17.51 -0.31
CA SER A 66 6.14 16.42 0.53
C SER A 66 6.05 15.07 -0.16
N LEU A 67 5.00 14.81 -0.95
CA LEU A 67 4.91 13.59 -1.74
C LEU A 67 6.02 13.53 -2.79
N TYR A 68 6.21 14.61 -3.55
CA TYR A 68 7.29 14.66 -4.52
C TYR A 68 8.66 14.47 -3.85
N GLN A 69 8.89 15.14 -2.74
CA GLN A 69 10.16 15.00 -2.02
C GLN A 69 10.40 13.57 -1.55
N SER A 70 9.36 12.89 -1.06
CA SER A 70 9.46 11.49 -0.64
C SER A 70 9.87 10.56 -1.79
N ILE A 71 9.32 10.80 -2.99
CA ILE A 71 9.70 10.04 -4.19
C ILE A 71 11.16 10.29 -4.55
N LEU A 72 11.59 11.54 -4.57
CA LEU A 72 12.97 11.90 -4.91
C LEU A 72 13.97 11.33 -3.91
N ASP A 73 13.66 11.40 -2.63
CA ASP A 73 14.52 10.88 -1.55
C ASP A 73 14.63 9.36 -1.64
N TRP A 74 13.53 8.66 -1.86
CA TRP A 74 13.51 7.21 -2.00
C TRP A 74 14.37 6.75 -3.18
N GLU A 75 14.18 7.34 -4.35
CA GLU A 75 14.94 6.96 -5.54
C GLU A 75 16.43 7.22 -5.37
N LYS A 76 16.79 8.32 -4.69
CA LYS A 76 18.18 8.64 -4.42
C LYS A 76 18.81 7.69 -3.40
N GLU A 77 18.11 7.41 -2.31
CA GLU A 77 18.64 6.57 -1.22
C GLU A 77 18.71 5.09 -1.62
N GLU A 78 17.67 4.58 -2.25
CA GLU A 78 17.57 3.14 -2.55
C GLU A 78 18.20 2.77 -3.90
N HIS A 79 18.15 3.67 -4.87
CA HIS A 79 18.61 3.36 -6.23
C HIS A 79 19.78 4.24 -6.72
N GLY A 80 20.21 5.21 -5.92
CA GLY A 80 21.26 6.15 -6.31
C GLY A 80 20.88 7.04 -7.49
N TYR A 81 19.59 7.19 -7.74
CA TYR A 81 19.07 7.93 -8.88
C TYR A 81 18.55 9.31 -8.47
N SER A 82 19.06 10.36 -9.09
CA SER A 82 18.64 11.74 -8.84
C SER A 82 18.00 12.35 -10.09
N PHE A 83 16.86 13.01 -9.89
CA PHE A 83 16.13 13.69 -10.95
C PHE A 83 15.35 14.86 -10.38
N ASP A 84 14.86 15.75 -11.22
CA ASP A 84 14.10 16.92 -10.79
C ASP A 84 12.63 16.58 -10.59
N LYS A 85 11.96 17.33 -9.71
CA LYS A 85 10.54 17.18 -9.41
C LYS A 85 9.67 17.17 -10.68
N GLU A 86 10.02 17.98 -11.65
CA GLU A 86 9.30 18.14 -12.92
C GLU A 86 9.32 16.87 -13.78
N ALA A 87 10.21 15.95 -13.51
CA ALA A 87 10.25 14.65 -14.19
C ALA A 87 9.24 13.64 -13.64
N VAL A 88 8.60 13.93 -12.53
CA VAL A 88 7.52 13.10 -11.96
C VAL A 88 6.20 13.47 -12.61
N VAL A 89 5.60 12.52 -13.30
CA VAL A 89 4.32 12.71 -14.00
C VAL A 89 3.23 11.80 -13.46
#